data_b7d86bd70ae4caf93029aae9b65d3f9b
#
_entry.id   b7d86bd70ae4caf93029aae9b65d3f9b
#
_cell.length_a   1.000
_cell.length_b   1.000
_cell.length_c   1.000
_cell.angle_alpha   90.00
_cell.angle_beta   90.00
_cell.angle_gamma   90.00
#
_symmetry.space_group_name_H-M   'P 1'
#
loop_
_entity.id
_entity.type
_entity.pdbx_description
1 polymer ?
#
loop_
_entity_poly.entity_id
_entity_poly.type
_entity_poly.pdbx_seq_one_letter_code
_entity_poly.pdbx_strand_id
1 'polypeptide(L)'
;MRFAGIDVCKAYLDVSVRGETATQWPNTPAGLKRLMKYLLRFEDPRVVVEASGGFERALLEACLACGVTVCRVNARNARDFARSIGKLAKTDLLDAEALAYMGECLWETLRPYEAPEAWRQRLQLWVRRREQVTQALVQQEQQLELIDDRALQK
;
A
#
# COMPACT_ATOMS: atom_id res chain seq x y z
N MET A 1 20.17 -8.85 -7.91
CA MET A 1 18.98 -8.33 -7.18
C MET A 1 19.04 -6.80 -7.07
N ARG A 2 17.93 -6.12 -7.31
CA ARG A 2 17.79 -4.67 -7.14
C ARG A 2 16.52 -4.37 -6.34
N PHE A 3 16.63 -3.65 -5.24
CA PHE A 3 15.51 -3.37 -4.33
C PHE A 3 14.83 -2.06 -4.67
N ALA A 4 13.50 -2.09 -4.74
CA ALA A 4 12.63 -0.94 -4.94
C ALA A 4 11.61 -0.84 -3.82
N GLY A 5 11.44 0.35 -3.27
CA GLY A 5 10.37 0.68 -2.34
C GLY A 5 9.33 1.53 -3.03
N ILE A 6 8.07 1.24 -2.77
CA ILE A 6 6.95 1.97 -3.38
C ILE A 6 5.98 2.38 -2.30
N ASP A 7 5.84 3.68 -2.09
CA ASP A 7 4.72 4.25 -1.35
C ASP A 7 3.56 4.52 -2.28
N VAL A 8 2.35 4.18 -1.82
CA VAL A 8 1.16 4.16 -2.69
C VAL A 8 0.08 5.06 -2.14
N CYS A 9 -0.30 6.06 -2.94
CA CYS A 9 -1.51 6.81 -2.69
C CYS A 9 -2.55 6.57 -3.80
N LYS A 10 -3.72 7.18 -3.66
CA LYS A 10 -4.82 7.04 -4.62
C LYS A 10 -4.43 7.49 -6.03
N ALA A 11 -3.68 8.59 -6.14
CA ALA A 11 -3.40 9.25 -7.42
C ALA A 11 -2.06 8.84 -8.03
N TYR A 12 -1.06 8.52 -7.21
CA TYR A 12 0.32 8.28 -7.66
C TYR A 12 1.05 7.27 -6.78
N LEU A 13 2.21 6.87 -7.26
CA LEU A 13 3.15 5.97 -6.63
C LEU A 13 4.49 6.69 -6.52
N ASP A 14 5.02 6.82 -5.32
CA ASP A 14 6.38 7.28 -5.10
C ASP A 14 7.32 6.08 -5.08
N VAL A 15 8.27 6.05 -5.99
CA VAL A 15 9.12 4.90 -6.26
C VAL A 15 10.58 5.27 -6.02
N SER A 16 11.23 4.54 -5.16
CA SER A 16 12.68 4.61 -4.96
C SER A 16 13.31 3.27 -5.29
N VAL A 17 14.26 3.26 -6.21
CA VAL A 17 15.10 2.09 -6.49
C VAL A 17 16.47 2.36 -5.89
N ARG A 18 17.04 1.38 -5.18
CA ARG A 18 18.36 1.56 -4.53
C ARG A 18 19.43 1.90 -5.56
N GLY A 19 20.12 3.04 -5.33
CA GLY A 19 21.12 3.58 -6.24
C GLY A 19 20.59 4.43 -7.39
N GLU A 20 19.28 4.67 -7.46
CA GLU A 20 18.65 5.53 -8.45
C GLU A 20 17.95 6.74 -7.80
N THR A 21 17.68 7.76 -8.59
CA THR A 21 16.87 8.90 -8.14
C THR A 21 15.42 8.46 -7.99
N ALA A 22 14.80 8.85 -6.88
CA ALA A 22 13.39 8.57 -6.63
C ALA A 22 12.49 9.27 -7.67
N THR A 23 11.43 8.60 -8.07
CA THR A 23 10.52 9.02 -9.15
C THR A 23 9.07 8.85 -8.73
N GLN A 24 8.19 9.67 -9.32
CA GLN A 24 6.74 9.56 -9.10
C GLN A 24 6.03 9.08 -10.37
N TRP A 25 5.06 8.18 -10.20
CA TRP A 25 4.30 7.56 -11.28
C TRP A 25 2.80 7.65 -11.01
N PRO A 26 1.96 7.88 -12.03
CA PRO A 26 0.51 7.83 -11.85
C PRO A 26 0.03 6.44 -11.43
N ASN A 27 -0.84 6.36 -10.42
CA ASN A 27 -1.48 5.11 -10.02
C ASN A 27 -2.68 4.79 -10.95
N THR A 28 -2.37 4.55 -12.21
CA THR A 28 -3.31 4.22 -13.29
C THR A 28 -2.81 3.01 -14.06
N PRO A 29 -3.65 2.29 -14.82
CA PRO A 29 -3.20 1.15 -15.62
C PRO A 29 -2.03 1.49 -16.56
N ALA A 30 -2.06 2.66 -17.19
CA ALA A 30 -0.98 3.12 -18.05
C ALA A 30 0.30 3.47 -17.28
N GLY A 31 0.17 4.07 -16.09
CA GLY A 31 1.30 4.36 -15.19
C GLY A 31 1.94 3.09 -14.68
N LEU A 32 1.16 2.12 -14.21
CA LEU A 32 1.63 0.82 -13.76
C LEU A 32 2.36 0.05 -14.87
N LYS A 33 1.82 0.05 -16.11
CA LYS A 33 2.49 -0.58 -17.24
C LYS A 33 3.87 0.03 -17.51
N ARG A 34 3.99 1.36 -17.43
CA ARG A 34 5.29 2.04 -17.60
C ARG A 34 6.23 1.76 -16.43
N LEU A 35 5.72 1.74 -15.19
CA LEU A 35 6.48 1.38 -14.00
C LEU A 35 7.04 -0.04 -14.10
N MET A 36 6.22 -1.02 -14.48
CA MET A 36 6.71 -2.40 -14.69
C MET A 36 7.81 -2.46 -15.74
N LYS A 37 7.64 -1.74 -16.87
CA LYS A 37 8.70 -1.65 -17.89
C LYS A 37 9.98 -1.00 -17.33
N TYR A 38 9.87 -0.03 -16.44
CA TYR A 38 11.02 0.59 -15.78
C TYR A 38 11.71 -0.39 -14.83
N LEU A 39 10.95 -1.08 -13.96
CA LEU A 39 11.50 -2.03 -12.99
C LEU A 39 12.19 -3.23 -13.67
N LEU A 40 11.62 -3.73 -14.75
CA LEU A 40 12.19 -4.86 -15.52
C LEU A 40 13.49 -4.52 -16.28
N ARG A 41 13.97 -3.27 -16.23
CA ARG A 41 15.31 -2.91 -16.72
C ARG A 41 16.43 -3.33 -15.77
N PHE A 42 16.07 -3.56 -14.50
CA PHE A 42 17.02 -4.00 -13.47
C PHE A 42 17.06 -5.53 -13.42
N GLU A 43 18.22 -6.06 -13.11
CA GLU A 43 18.38 -7.48 -12.88
C GLU A 43 17.70 -7.88 -11.57
N ASP A 44 16.76 -8.84 -11.65
CA ASP A 44 16.00 -9.40 -10.52
C ASP A 44 15.42 -8.31 -9.58
N PRO A 45 14.45 -7.51 -10.07
CA PRO A 45 13.86 -6.44 -9.28
C PRO A 45 13.00 -7.01 -8.15
N ARG A 46 13.21 -6.51 -6.94
CA ARG A 46 12.53 -6.88 -5.70
C ARG A 46 11.80 -5.67 -5.14
N VAL A 47 10.49 -5.78 -4.99
CA VAL A 47 9.64 -4.65 -4.59
C VAL A 47 9.17 -4.81 -3.15
N VAL A 48 9.27 -3.75 -2.36
CA VAL A 48 8.61 -3.63 -1.06
C VAL A 48 7.59 -2.51 -1.13
N VAL A 49 6.35 -2.82 -0.75
CA VAL A 49 5.23 -1.87 -0.77
C VAL A 49 4.52 -1.87 0.59
N GLU A 50 4.14 -0.68 1.06
CA GLU A 50 3.34 -0.55 2.27
C GLU A 50 1.85 -0.80 1.97
N ALA A 51 1.15 -1.43 2.92
CA ALA A 51 -0.30 -1.62 2.86
C ALA A 51 -1.01 -0.26 3.00
N SER A 52 -1.64 0.23 1.94
CA SER A 52 -2.28 1.55 1.82
C SER A 52 -3.81 1.50 1.82
N GLY A 53 -4.39 0.48 2.47
CA GLY A 53 -5.85 0.33 2.56
C GLY A 53 -6.53 -0.16 1.28
N GLY A 54 -5.76 -0.59 0.30
CA GLY A 54 -6.26 -1.20 -0.96
C GLY A 54 -5.82 -0.47 -2.22
N PHE A 55 -5.23 0.72 -2.12
CA PHE A 55 -4.68 1.44 -3.28
C PHE A 55 -3.48 0.71 -3.90
N GLU A 56 -2.77 -0.12 -3.12
CA GLU A 56 -1.65 -0.96 -3.53
C GLU A 56 -2.06 -2.16 -4.39
N ARG A 57 -3.35 -2.51 -4.44
CA ARG A 57 -3.83 -3.74 -5.07
C ARG A 57 -3.45 -3.85 -6.56
N ALA A 58 -3.69 -2.80 -7.33
CA ALA A 58 -3.38 -2.79 -8.75
C ALA A 58 -1.87 -2.93 -9.03
N LEU A 59 -1.03 -2.35 -8.17
CA LEU A 59 0.43 -2.52 -8.21
C LEU A 59 0.83 -3.97 -7.94
N LEU A 60 0.27 -4.59 -6.89
CA LEU A 60 0.55 -5.99 -6.54
C LEU A 60 0.18 -6.94 -7.69
N GLU A 61 -1.00 -6.75 -8.27
CA GLU A 61 -1.47 -7.52 -9.43
C GLU A 61 -0.54 -7.32 -10.64
N ALA A 62 -0.09 -6.09 -10.91
CA ALA A 62 0.85 -5.80 -12.00
C ALA A 62 2.23 -6.45 -11.78
N CYS A 63 2.76 -6.44 -10.55
CA CYS A 63 4.00 -7.13 -10.19
C CYS A 63 3.88 -8.63 -10.47
N LEU A 64 2.84 -9.27 -9.97
CA LEU A 64 2.61 -10.71 -10.17
C LEU A 64 2.48 -11.06 -11.65
N ALA A 65 1.73 -10.28 -12.43
CA ALA A 65 1.53 -10.50 -13.86
C ALA A 65 2.83 -10.38 -14.67
N CYS A 66 3.79 -9.60 -14.18
CA CYS A 66 5.09 -9.40 -14.82
C CYS A 66 6.22 -10.26 -14.23
N GLY A 67 5.93 -11.14 -13.26
CA GLY A 67 6.94 -11.98 -12.59
C GLY A 67 7.87 -11.20 -11.67
N VAL A 68 7.50 -9.98 -11.27
CA VAL A 68 8.27 -9.18 -10.30
C VAL A 68 7.89 -9.61 -8.89
N THR A 69 8.89 -10.06 -8.11
CA THR A 69 8.65 -10.43 -6.72
C THR A 69 8.37 -9.19 -5.88
N VAL A 70 7.23 -9.18 -5.20
CA VAL A 70 6.80 -8.07 -4.35
C VAL A 70 6.45 -8.55 -2.95
N CYS A 71 6.88 -7.82 -1.92
CA CYS A 71 6.52 -8.03 -0.53
C CYS A 71 5.64 -6.88 -0.04
N ARG A 72 4.45 -7.21 0.47
CA ARG A 72 3.58 -6.22 1.10
C ARG A 72 3.83 -6.20 2.61
N VAL A 73 4.27 -5.05 3.12
CA VAL A 73 4.56 -4.85 4.53
C VAL A 73 3.43 -4.09 5.23
N ASN A 74 3.29 -4.32 6.52
CA ASN A 74 2.37 -3.57 7.35
C ASN A 74 2.90 -2.15 7.58
N ALA A 75 2.01 -1.15 7.53
CA ALA A 75 2.34 0.26 7.76
C ALA A 75 3.07 0.52 9.10
N ARG A 76 2.72 -0.23 10.14
CA ARG A 76 3.41 -0.13 11.43
C ARG A 76 4.87 -0.59 11.31
N ASN A 77 5.11 -1.74 10.69
CA ASN A 77 6.46 -2.29 10.53
C ASN A 77 7.33 -1.38 9.65
N ALA A 78 6.78 -0.85 8.56
CA ALA A 78 7.46 0.11 7.69
C ALA A 78 7.89 1.37 8.47
N ARG A 79 6.97 1.92 9.27
CA ARG A 79 7.23 3.09 10.11
C ARG A 79 8.26 2.82 11.20
N ASP A 80 8.17 1.67 11.88
CA ASP A 80 9.11 1.29 12.93
C ASP A 80 10.52 1.08 12.35
N PHE A 81 10.63 0.49 11.16
CA PHE A 81 11.89 0.39 10.43
C PHE A 81 12.45 1.78 10.06
N ALA A 82 11.63 2.66 9.48
CA ALA A 82 12.06 4.02 9.12
C ALA A 82 12.59 4.79 10.34
N ARG A 83 11.95 4.65 11.50
CA ARG A 83 12.42 5.22 12.77
C ARG A 83 13.76 4.64 13.22
N SER A 84 13.93 3.31 13.09
CA SER A 84 15.17 2.64 13.51
C SER A 84 16.40 3.10 12.74
N ILE A 85 16.21 3.57 11.49
CA ILE A 85 17.28 4.13 10.65
C ILE A 85 17.38 5.67 10.72
N GLY A 86 16.69 6.30 11.70
CA GLY A 86 16.77 7.75 11.93
C GLY A 86 15.95 8.60 10.96
N LYS A 87 15.10 8.02 10.09
CA LYS A 87 14.20 8.76 9.21
C LYS A 87 12.93 9.16 9.98
N LEU A 88 13.00 10.31 10.66
CA LEU A 88 11.88 10.84 11.46
C LEU A 88 10.96 11.77 10.68
N ALA A 89 11.46 12.40 9.61
CA ALA A 89 10.66 13.29 8.76
C ALA A 89 9.77 12.47 7.82
N LYS A 90 8.49 12.81 7.80
CA LYS A 90 7.50 12.16 6.93
C LYS A 90 7.41 12.90 5.62
N THR A 91 7.99 12.34 4.56
CA THR A 91 7.67 12.69 3.17
C THR A 91 7.52 11.40 2.38
N ASP A 92 6.59 11.37 1.44
CA ASP A 92 6.26 10.17 0.65
C ASP A 92 7.50 9.58 -0.06
N LEU A 93 8.41 10.45 -0.53
CA LEU A 93 9.69 10.03 -1.11
C LEU A 93 10.63 9.37 -0.09
N LEU A 94 10.69 9.89 1.15
CA LEU A 94 11.49 9.27 2.23
C LEU A 94 10.89 7.93 2.66
N ASP A 95 9.58 7.80 2.59
CA ASP A 95 8.88 6.54 2.90
C ASP A 95 9.21 5.48 1.84
N ALA A 96 9.20 5.83 0.54
CA ALA A 96 9.63 4.93 -0.54
C ALA A 96 11.11 4.52 -0.43
N GLU A 97 12.00 5.45 -0.06
CA GLU A 97 13.42 5.14 0.18
C GLU A 97 13.61 4.20 1.38
N ALA A 98 12.86 4.40 2.46
CA ALA A 98 12.92 3.54 3.63
C ALA A 98 12.44 2.12 3.29
N LEU A 99 11.38 1.99 2.46
CA LEU A 99 10.90 0.69 1.97
C LEU A 99 11.94 -0.01 1.08
N ALA A 100 12.61 0.71 0.19
CA ALA A 100 13.68 0.15 -0.64
C ALA A 100 14.85 -0.35 0.22
N TYR A 101 15.22 0.41 1.24
CA TYR A 101 16.28 0.02 2.19
C TYR A 101 15.84 -1.14 3.10
N MET A 102 14.57 -1.17 3.51
CA MET A 102 14.00 -2.31 4.22
C MET A 102 14.12 -3.60 3.39
N GLY A 103 13.84 -3.52 2.09
CA GLY A 103 14.06 -4.64 1.17
C GLY A 103 15.51 -5.10 1.14
N GLU A 104 16.46 -4.18 1.05
CA GLU A 104 17.88 -4.51 1.04
C GLU A 104 18.35 -5.19 2.34
N CYS A 105 17.86 -4.72 3.49
CA CYS A 105 18.30 -5.23 4.81
C CYS A 105 17.57 -6.50 5.25
N LEU A 106 16.28 -6.66 4.91
CA LEU A 106 15.41 -7.64 5.54
C LEU A 106 14.76 -8.63 4.56
N TRP A 107 15.19 -8.65 3.28
CA TRP A 107 14.53 -9.44 2.23
C TRP A 107 14.27 -10.89 2.63
N GLU A 108 15.25 -11.55 3.21
CA GLU A 108 15.16 -12.96 3.62
C GLU A 108 14.10 -13.20 4.71
N THR A 109 13.68 -12.15 5.42
CA THR A 109 12.64 -12.22 6.45
C THR A 109 11.26 -11.80 5.93
N LEU A 110 11.21 -11.10 4.79
CA LEU A 110 9.98 -10.65 4.18
C LEU A 110 9.31 -11.81 3.44
N ARG A 111 7.97 -11.82 3.49
CA ARG A 111 7.19 -12.83 2.77
C ARG A 111 6.74 -12.28 1.42
N PRO A 112 7.06 -12.95 0.31
CA PRO A 112 6.51 -12.60 -0.99
C PRO A 112 4.98 -12.57 -0.94
N TYR A 113 4.41 -11.57 -1.60
CA TYR A 113 2.97 -11.45 -1.72
C TYR A 113 2.44 -12.51 -2.68
N GLU A 114 1.47 -13.26 -2.22
CA GLU A 114 0.69 -14.19 -3.03
C GLU A 114 -0.74 -13.63 -3.19
N ALA A 115 -1.27 -13.72 -4.39
CA ALA A 115 -2.65 -13.32 -4.61
C ALA A 115 -3.58 -14.21 -3.78
N PRO A 116 -4.43 -13.63 -2.92
CA PRO A 116 -5.38 -14.44 -2.17
C PRO A 116 -6.38 -15.08 -3.14
N GLU A 117 -6.86 -16.27 -2.80
CA GLU A 117 -7.90 -16.95 -3.56
C GLU A 117 -9.14 -16.06 -3.76
N ALA A 118 -9.81 -16.21 -4.90
CA ALA A 118 -10.92 -15.35 -5.30
C ALA A 118 -12.03 -15.25 -4.23
N TRP A 119 -12.35 -16.35 -3.55
CA TRP A 119 -13.33 -16.35 -2.47
C TRP A 119 -12.87 -15.54 -1.25
N ARG A 120 -11.57 -15.60 -0.90
CA ARG A 120 -10.99 -14.78 0.21
C ARG A 120 -11.05 -13.29 -0.11
N GLN A 121 -10.76 -12.92 -1.37
CA GLN A 121 -10.88 -11.52 -1.81
C GLN A 121 -12.33 -11.02 -1.68
N ARG A 122 -13.31 -11.83 -2.13
CA ARG A 122 -14.73 -11.51 -2.00
C ARG A 122 -15.15 -11.37 -0.53
N LEU A 123 -14.74 -12.30 0.31
CA LEU A 123 -15.03 -12.24 1.75
C LEU A 123 -14.48 -10.98 2.39
N GLN A 124 -13.22 -10.61 2.11
CA GLN A 124 -12.61 -9.38 2.62
C GLN A 124 -13.39 -8.13 2.17
N LEU A 125 -13.87 -8.08 0.94
CA LEU A 125 -14.70 -6.96 0.46
C LEU A 125 -16.01 -6.86 1.24
N TRP A 126 -16.69 -7.99 1.49
CA TRP A 126 -17.92 -8.02 2.28
C TRP A 126 -17.70 -7.62 3.75
N VAL A 127 -16.63 -8.11 4.37
CA VAL A 127 -16.26 -7.72 5.74
C VAL A 127 -16.03 -6.22 5.84
N ARG A 128 -15.22 -5.64 4.95
CA ARG A 128 -14.97 -4.19 4.91
C ARG A 128 -16.25 -3.40 4.67
N ARG A 129 -17.11 -3.88 3.77
CA ARG A 129 -18.40 -3.21 3.52
C ARG A 129 -19.29 -3.23 4.75
N ARG A 130 -19.38 -4.36 5.43
CA ARG A 130 -20.11 -4.46 6.71
C ARG A 130 -19.59 -3.48 7.75
N GLU A 131 -18.27 -3.41 7.93
CA GLU A 131 -17.64 -2.47 8.86
C GLU A 131 -17.98 -1.02 8.54
N GLN A 132 -17.88 -0.62 7.27
CA GLN A 132 -18.24 0.73 6.83
C GLN A 132 -19.71 1.07 7.12
N VAL A 133 -20.63 0.14 6.85
CA VAL A 133 -22.07 0.34 7.11
C VAL A 133 -22.32 0.42 8.60
N THR A 134 -21.70 -0.44 9.40
CA THR A 134 -21.84 -0.41 10.87
C THR A 134 -21.31 0.91 11.44
N GLN A 135 -20.15 1.39 11.01
CA GLN A 135 -19.62 2.68 11.45
C GLN A 135 -20.52 3.85 11.04
N ALA A 136 -21.04 3.84 9.81
CA ALA A 136 -21.99 4.85 9.38
C ALA A 136 -23.27 4.86 10.19
N LEU A 137 -23.81 3.68 10.54
CA LEU A 137 -24.99 3.56 11.40
C LEU A 137 -24.74 4.16 12.78
N VAL A 138 -23.67 3.75 13.46
CA VAL A 138 -23.29 4.27 14.77
C VAL A 138 -23.13 5.81 14.74
N GLN A 139 -22.50 6.32 13.69
CA GLN A 139 -22.33 7.77 13.52
C GLN A 139 -23.69 8.49 13.37
N GLN A 140 -24.63 7.92 12.62
CA GLN A 140 -25.96 8.48 12.48
C GLN A 140 -26.78 8.41 13.78
N GLU A 141 -26.68 7.30 14.52
CA GLU A 141 -27.33 7.16 15.83
C GLU A 141 -26.82 8.23 16.81
N GLN A 142 -25.50 8.43 16.89
CA GLN A 142 -24.91 9.48 17.72
C GLN A 142 -25.35 10.89 17.31
N GLN A 143 -25.50 11.16 16.01
CA GLN A 143 -26.00 12.44 15.53
C GLN A 143 -27.47 12.65 15.86
N LEU A 144 -28.30 11.62 15.78
CA LEU A 144 -29.72 11.67 16.17
C LEU A 144 -29.92 11.95 17.66
N GLU A 145 -29.05 11.40 18.53
CA GLU A 145 -29.08 11.69 19.96
C GLU A 145 -28.86 13.17 20.30
N LEU A 146 -28.15 13.90 19.43
CA LEU A 146 -27.88 15.33 19.58
C LEU A 146 -29.02 16.21 19.08
N ILE A 147 -30.02 15.65 18.39
CA ILE A 147 -31.18 16.40 17.88
C ILE A 147 -32.28 16.39 18.96
N ASP A 148 -32.57 17.55 19.54
CA ASP A 148 -33.61 17.73 20.56
C ASP A 148 -35.04 17.79 19.98
N ASP A 149 -35.24 17.34 18.75
CA ASP A 149 -36.54 17.29 18.08
C ASP A 149 -37.12 15.87 18.12
N ARG A 150 -38.05 15.67 19.05
CA ARG A 150 -38.76 14.39 19.23
C ARG A 150 -39.50 13.88 17.99
N ALA A 151 -39.77 14.73 17.02
CA ALA A 151 -40.41 14.34 15.76
C ALA A 151 -39.44 13.60 14.82
N LEU A 152 -38.13 13.84 14.94
CA LEU A 152 -37.06 13.20 14.12
C LEU A 152 -36.48 11.95 14.78
N GLN A 153 -36.80 11.69 16.06
CA GLN A 153 -36.32 10.53 16.81
C GLN A 153 -37.22 9.26 16.67
N LYS A 154 -38.37 9.40 15.98
CA LYS A 154 -39.29 8.29 15.66
C LYS A 154 -39.08 7.80 14.24
#